data_053678ea4a6060b89556c71a980583a3
#
_entry.id   053678ea4a6060b89556c71a980583a3
#
_cell.length_a   1.000
_cell.length_b   1.000
_cell.length_c   1.000
_cell.angle_alpha   90.00
_cell.angle_beta   90.00
_cell.angle_gamma   90.00
#
_symmetry.space_group_name_H-M   'P 1'
#
loop_
_entity.id
_entity.type
_entity.pdbx_description
1 polymer ?
#
loop_
_entity_poly.entity_id
_entity_poly.type
_entity_poly.pdbx_seq_one_letter_code
_entity_poly.pdbx_strand_id
1 'polypeptide(L)'
;AASYVVCLILHPENVWVYVIFYVMSFVGLGFFNTIIWAMITDVIDDAEVKNGIREDGTIYAVYSFARKLGQAFSSGMVGGLLSLAGYTAATAFEPAVTESIFRISCIVPIVGLTAVALALIFIYPLSKKRVEENCAELARRREEK
;
A
#
# COMPACT_ATOMS: atom_id res chain seq x y z
N ALA A 1 -9.49 1.59 -1.95
CA ALA A 1 -10.24 2.55 -1.11
C ALA A 1 -11.71 2.62 -1.52
N ALA A 2 -12.05 2.93 -2.78
CA ALA A 2 -13.45 3.10 -3.22
C ALA A 2 -14.36 1.93 -2.84
N SER A 3 -13.93 0.67 -3.04
CA SER A 3 -14.71 -0.51 -2.67
C SER A 3 -15.06 -0.57 -1.18
N TYR A 4 -14.14 -0.16 -0.31
CA TYR A 4 -14.38 -0.11 1.13
C TYR A 4 -15.32 1.05 1.52
N VAL A 5 -15.23 2.18 0.83
CA VAL A 5 -16.18 3.30 1.03
C VAL A 5 -17.60 2.88 0.66
N VAL A 6 -17.76 2.24 -0.51
CA VAL A 6 -19.06 1.72 -0.95
C VAL A 6 -19.59 0.66 0.03
N CYS A 7 -18.73 -0.25 0.48
CA CYS A 7 -19.10 -1.27 1.45
C CYS A 7 -19.57 -0.66 2.79
N LEU A 8 -18.87 0.38 3.27
CA LEU A 8 -19.23 1.09 4.50
C LEU A 8 -20.58 1.81 4.39
N ILE A 9 -20.88 2.40 3.21
CA ILE A 9 -22.15 3.10 2.96
C ILE A 9 -23.31 2.13 2.82
N LEU A 10 -23.11 1.04 2.08
CA LEU A 10 -24.16 0.05 1.83
C LEU A 10 -24.50 -0.78 3.07
N HIS A 11 -23.57 -0.89 4.02
CA HIS A 11 -23.70 -1.68 5.25
C HIS A 11 -24.40 -3.04 5.01
N PRO A 12 -23.80 -3.91 4.18
CA PRO A 12 -24.48 -5.11 3.71
C PRO A 12 -24.74 -6.09 4.86
N GLU A 13 -25.99 -6.47 5.07
CA GLU A 13 -26.39 -7.52 6.02
C GLU A 13 -25.86 -8.89 5.60
N ASN A 14 -25.63 -9.08 4.29
CA ASN A 14 -25.15 -10.33 3.73
C ASN A 14 -23.61 -10.33 3.67
N VAL A 15 -23.00 -11.26 4.39
CA VAL A 15 -21.53 -11.44 4.45
C VAL A 15 -20.90 -11.65 3.07
N TRP A 16 -21.61 -12.28 2.12
CA TRP A 16 -21.08 -12.51 0.77
C TRP A 16 -20.88 -11.22 -0.02
N VAL A 17 -21.75 -10.24 0.21
CA VAL A 17 -21.58 -8.91 -0.42
C VAL A 17 -20.32 -8.22 0.13
N TYR A 18 -20.08 -8.29 1.43
CA TYR A 18 -18.84 -7.82 2.04
C TYR A 18 -17.62 -8.53 1.43
N VAL A 19 -17.66 -9.85 1.30
CA VAL A 19 -16.56 -10.65 0.72
C VAL A 19 -16.26 -10.24 -0.72
N ILE A 20 -17.27 -9.94 -1.53
CA ILE A 20 -17.07 -9.47 -2.92
C ILE A 20 -16.28 -8.15 -2.93
N PHE A 21 -16.69 -7.15 -2.13
CA PHE A 21 -15.97 -5.87 -2.04
C PHE A 21 -14.54 -6.04 -1.51
N TYR A 22 -14.34 -6.95 -0.57
CA TYR A 22 -13.03 -7.31 -0.03
C TYR A 22 -12.14 -7.90 -1.12
N VAL A 23 -12.61 -8.88 -1.88
CA VAL A 23 -11.87 -9.50 -2.99
C VAL A 23 -11.52 -8.46 -4.07
N MET A 24 -12.46 -7.60 -4.44
CA MET A 24 -12.17 -6.50 -5.40
C MET A 24 -11.05 -5.59 -4.91
N SER A 25 -11.02 -5.29 -3.61
CA SER A 25 -9.94 -4.49 -3.02
C SER A 25 -8.60 -5.21 -3.06
N PHE A 26 -8.58 -6.52 -2.84
CA PHE A 26 -7.37 -7.36 -2.93
C PHE A 26 -6.79 -7.43 -4.34
N VAL A 27 -7.65 -7.51 -5.36
CA VAL A 27 -7.22 -7.43 -6.76
C VAL A 27 -6.50 -6.10 -7.02
N GLY A 28 -7.07 -4.98 -6.55
CA GLY A 28 -6.43 -3.66 -6.64
C GLY A 28 -5.09 -3.58 -5.92
N LEU A 29 -4.97 -4.20 -4.74
CA LEU A 29 -3.70 -4.31 -4.01
C LEU A 29 -2.67 -5.16 -4.76
N GLY A 30 -3.10 -6.22 -5.45
CA GLY A 30 -2.24 -7.05 -6.31
C GLY A 30 -1.58 -6.21 -7.41
N PHE A 31 -2.36 -5.44 -8.15
CA PHE A 31 -1.84 -4.49 -9.16
C PHE A 31 -0.88 -3.48 -8.54
N PHE A 32 -1.22 -2.91 -7.40
CA PHE A 32 -0.35 -1.96 -6.70
C PHE A 32 1.01 -2.58 -6.33
N ASN A 33 1.02 -3.83 -5.81
CA ASN A 33 2.25 -4.53 -5.50
C ASN A 33 3.14 -4.74 -6.72
N THR A 34 2.57 -4.99 -7.90
CA THR A 34 3.34 -5.13 -9.15
C THR A 34 3.94 -3.78 -9.58
N ILE A 35 3.15 -2.71 -9.51
CA ILE A 35 3.59 -1.37 -9.90
C ILE A 35 4.71 -0.86 -9.00
N ILE A 36 4.69 -1.16 -7.70
CA ILE A 36 5.69 -0.66 -6.75
C ILE A 36 7.09 -1.18 -7.09
N TRP A 37 7.22 -2.39 -7.65
CA TRP A 37 8.50 -2.92 -8.10
C TRP A 37 9.06 -2.13 -9.28
N ALA A 38 8.22 -1.76 -10.25
CA ALA A 38 8.62 -0.89 -11.34
C ALA A 38 9.06 0.49 -10.83
N MET A 39 8.31 1.07 -9.89
CA MET A 39 8.65 2.36 -9.29
C MET A 39 10.00 2.34 -8.55
N ILE A 40 10.35 1.25 -7.89
CA ILE A 40 11.65 1.10 -7.23
C ILE A 40 12.76 1.08 -8.28
N THR A 41 12.57 0.39 -9.39
CA THR A 41 13.53 0.39 -10.50
C THR A 41 13.73 1.79 -11.07
N ASP A 42 12.66 2.55 -11.26
CA ASP A 42 12.73 3.94 -11.73
C ASP A 42 13.52 4.84 -10.75
N VAL A 43 13.37 4.62 -9.43
CA VAL A 43 14.15 5.34 -8.41
C VAL A 43 15.63 4.97 -8.46
N ILE A 44 15.95 3.70 -8.70
CA ILE A 44 17.34 3.24 -8.87
C ILE A 44 17.97 3.90 -10.09
N ASP A 45 17.26 3.93 -11.20
CA ASP A 45 17.74 4.54 -12.44
C ASP A 45 17.91 6.06 -12.29
N ASP A 46 17.02 6.76 -11.61
CA ASP A 46 17.17 8.21 -11.30
C ASP A 46 18.37 8.47 -10.39
N ALA A 47 18.62 7.59 -9.42
CA ALA A 47 19.79 7.69 -8.55
C ALA A 47 21.10 7.45 -9.34
N GLU A 48 21.13 6.46 -10.25
CA GLU A 48 22.29 6.20 -11.09
C GLU A 48 22.60 7.38 -12.02
N VAL A 49 21.57 7.99 -12.62
CA VAL A 49 21.74 9.18 -13.47
C VAL A 49 22.35 10.34 -12.68
N LYS A 50 21.88 10.56 -11.43
CA LYS A 50 22.34 11.67 -10.58
C LYS A 50 23.71 11.44 -9.96
N ASN A 51 23.97 10.24 -9.47
CA ASN A 51 25.16 9.95 -8.67
C ASN A 51 26.29 9.32 -9.50
N GLY A 52 26.00 8.84 -10.71
CA GLY A 52 26.95 8.14 -11.56
C GLY A 52 27.26 6.71 -11.12
N ILE A 53 26.67 6.23 -10.04
CA ILE A 53 26.87 4.90 -9.45
C ILE A 53 25.51 4.23 -9.28
N ARG A 54 25.43 2.95 -9.65
CA ARG A 54 24.24 2.14 -9.46
C ARG A 54 24.26 1.49 -8.08
N GLU A 55 23.29 1.84 -7.24
CA GLU A 55 23.20 1.39 -5.85
C GLU A 55 21.92 0.55 -5.59
N ASP A 56 21.69 -0.50 -6.41
CA ASP A 56 20.51 -1.36 -6.26
C ASP A 56 20.35 -1.90 -4.85
N GLY A 57 21.45 -2.41 -4.27
CA GLY A 57 21.44 -3.05 -2.95
C GLY A 57 21.00 -2.11 -1.84
N THR A 58 21.48 -0.86 -1.85
CA THR A 58 21.15 0.15 -0.83
C THR A 58 19.66 0.51 -0.90
N ILE A 59 19.14 0.77 -2.11
CA ILE A 59 17.74 1.18 -2.30
C ILE A 59 16.80 0.04 -1.95
N TYR A 60 17.09 -1.20 -2.37
CA TYR A 60 16.29 -2.37 -1.98
C TYR A 60 16.36 -2.67 -0.48
N ALA A 61 17.50 -2.46 0.17
CA ALA A 61 17.63 -2.65 1.61
C ALA A 61 16.74 -1.66 2.40
N VAL A 62 16.78 -0.37 2.03
CA VAL A 62 15.94 0.66 2.64
C VAL A 62 14.45 0.37 2.43
N TYR A 63 14.07 0.02 1.20
CA TYR A 63 12.69 -0.36 0.89
C TYR A 63 12.23 -1.57 1.71
N SER A 64 13.04 -2.62 1.76
CA SER A 64 12.72 -3.85 2.49
C SER A 64 12.60 -3.60 3.99
N PHE A 65 13.48 -2.79 4.55
CA PHE A 65 13.43 -2.37 5.94
C PHE A 65 12.15 -1.60 6.25
N ALA A 66 11.86 -0.56 5.46
CA ALA A 66 10.65 0.25 5.63
C ALA A 66 9.37 -0.61 5.51
N ARG A 67 9.32 -1.54 4.55
CA ARG A 67 8.21 -2.47 4.38
C ARG A 67 8.02 -3.38 5.60
N LYS A 68 9.10 -3.97 6.12
CA LYS A 68 9.04 -4.83 7.32
C LYS A 68 8.62 -4.04 8.56
N LEU A 69 9.13 -2.83 8.72
CA LEU A 69 8.74 -1.96 9.81
C LEU A 69 7.24 -1.62 9.75
N GLY A 70 6.73 -1.29 8.56
CA GLY A 70 5.29 -1.06 8.33
C GLY A 70 4.44 -2.30 8.63
N GLN A 71 4.90 -3.50 8.26
CA GLN A 71 4.21 -4.76 8.58
C GLN A 71 4.15 -5.01 10.08
N ALA A 72 5.27 -4.82 10.80
CA ALA A 72 5.33 -4.98 12.25
C ALA A 72 4.38 -4.00 12.96
N PHE A 73 4.38 -2.73 12.55
CA PHE A 73 3.49 -1.71 13.08
C PHE A 73 2.01 -2.04 12.81
N SER A 74 1.68 -2.44 11.58
CA SER A 74 0.32 -2.86 11.22
C SER A 74 -0.17 -4.05 12.05
N SER A 75 0.70 -5.06 12.26
CA SER A 75 0.34 -6.22 13.09
C SER A 75 0.06 -5.83 14.53
N GLY A 76 0.86 -4.92 15.09
CA GLY A 76 0.63 -4.39 16.44
C GLY A 76 -0.68 -3.60 16.54
N MET A 77 -0.99 -2.80 15.53
CA MET A 77 -2.24 -2.02 15.46
C MET A 77 -3.49 -2.91 15.48
N VAL A 78 -3.47 -4.07 14.81
CA VAL A 78 -4.63 -4.97 14.76
C VAL A 78 -5.07 -5.39 16.15
N GLY A 79 -4.13 -5.80 17.01
CA GLY A 79 -4.44 -6.17 18.39
C GLY A 79 -5.04 -5.01 19.20
N GLY A 80 -4.47 -3.82 19.06
CA GLY A 80 -4.99 -2.60 19.70
C GLY A 80 -6.41 -2.24 19.25
N LEU A 81 -6.66 -2.29 17.95
CA LEU A 81 -7.98 -1.99 17.36
C LEU A 81 -9.04 -3.02 17.77
N LEU A 82 -8.70 -4.30 17.85
CA LEU A 82 -9.61 -5.33 18.35
C LEU A 82 -9.92 -5.11 19.84
N SER A 83 -8.94 -4.75 20.65
CA SER A 83 -9.13 -4.40 22.05
C SER A 83 -10.06 -3.20 22.21
N LEU A 84 -9.88 -2.14 21.40
CA LEU A 84 -10.76 -0.98 21.39
C LEU A 84 -12.19 -1.30 20.94
N ALA A 85 -12.36 -2.29 20.06
CA ALA A 85 -13.67 -2.80 19.66
C ALA A 85 -14.36 -3.64 20.76
N GLY A 86 -13.67 -3.93 21.86
CA GLY A 86 -14.18 -4.79 22.94
C GLY A 86 -14.17 -6.28 22.57
N TYR A 87 -13.36 -6.68 21.60
CA TYR A 87 -13.29 -8.07 21.14
C TYR A 87 -12.61 -8.96 22.18
N THR A 88 -13.33 -9.96 22.65
CA THR A 88 -12.86 -11.08 23.47
C THR A 88 -13.50 -12.36 22.99
N ALA A 89 -13.02 -13.52 23.42
CA ALA A 89 -13.65 -14.80 23.10
C ALA A 89 -15.11 -14.89 23.55
N ALA A 90 -15.49 -14.16 24.60
CA ALA A 90 -16.85 -14.12 25.15
C ALA A 90 -17.76 -13.16 24.36
N THR A 91 -17.23 -12.04 23.87
CA THR A 91 -17.99 -10.96 23.23
C THR A 91 -17.94 -10.99 21.71
N ALA A 92 -17.23 -11.96 21.10
CA ALA A 92 -16.99 -12.05 19.67
C ALA A 92 -18.24 -11.97 18.78
N PHE A 93 -19.37 -12.46 19.29
CA PHE A 93 -20.65 -12.51 18.56
C PHE A 93 -21.67 -11.46 19.04
N GLU A 94 -21.26 -10.55 19.92
CA GLU A 94 -22.13 -9.45 20.32
C GLU A 94 -22.34 -8.47 19.16
N PRO A 95 -23.57 -8.03 18.89
CA PRO A 95 -23.86 -7.15 17.74
C PRO A 95 -23.03 -5.85 17.78
N ALA A 96 -22.79 -5.26 18.94
CA ALA A 96 -22.01 -4.04 19.09
C ALA A 96 -20.53 -4.24 18.74
N VAL A 97 -19.95 -5.40 19.10
CA VAL A 97 -18.56 -5.75 18.81
C VAL A 97 -18.40 -6.07 17.31
N THR A 98 -19.33 -6.84 16.75
CA THR A 98 -19.33 -7.17 15.32
C THR A 98 -19.45 -5.92 14.45
N GLU A 99 -20.31 -4.97 14.81
CA GLU A 99 -20.47 -3.68 14.16
C GLU A 99 -19.18 -2.84 14.24
N SER A 100 -18.54 -2.81 15.40
CA SER A 100 -17.27 -2.10 15.59
C SER A 100 -16.17 -2.69 14.73
N ILE A 101 -16.07 -4.02 14.66
CA ILE A 101 -15.10 -4.73 13.80
C ILE A 101 -15.36 -4.44 12.32
N PHE A 102 -16.63 -4.47 11.90
CA PHE A 102 -16.99 -4.13 10.52
C PHE A 102 -16.55 -2.72 10.16
N ARG A 103 -16.84 -1.73 10.99
CA ARG A 103 -16.42 -0.33 10.78
C ARG A 103 -14.89 -0.20 10.72
N ILE A 104 -14.17 -0.80 11.64
CA ILE A 104 -12.70 -0.81 11.66
C ILE A 104 -12.16 -1.44 10.39
N SER A 105 -12.70 -2.59 9.96
CA SER A 105 -12.27 -3.30 8.76
C SER A 105 -12.49 -2.52 7.45
N CYS A 106 -13.41 -1.57 7.42
CA CYS A 106 -13.61 -0.66 6.30
C CYS A 106 -12.77 0.62 6.43
N ILE A 107 -12.79 1.27 7.60
CA ILE A 107 -12.16 2.60 7.80
C ILE A 107 -10.64 2.51 7.72
N VAL A 108 -10.03 1.51 8.34
CA VAL A 108 -8.55 1.39 8.37
C VAL A 108 -7.96 1.25 6.96
N PRO A 109 -8.47 0.37 6.07
CA PRO A 109 -8.00 0.33 4.69
C PRO A 109 -8.32 1.61 3.89
N ILE A 110 -9.46 2.27 4.12
CA ILE A 110 -9.78 3.55 3.47
C ILE A 110 -8.70 4.58 3.81
N VAL A 111 -8.41 4.77 5.09
CA VAL A 111 -7.40 5.74 5.55
C VAL A 111 -6.02 5.37 5.02
N GLY A 112 -5.61 4.10 5.16
CA GLY A 112 -4.31 3.63 4.72
C GLY A 112 -4.09 3.78 3.22
N LEU A 113 -5.03 3.33 2.40
CA LEU A 113 -4.93 3.42 0.94
C LEU A 113 -5.01 4.86 0.44
N THR A 114 -5.79 5.71 1.12
CA THR A 114 -5.86 7.15 0.79
C THR A 114 -4.54 7.82 1.14
N ALA A 115 -3.96 7.53 2.30
CA ALA A 115 -2.66 8.07 2.70
C ALA A 115 -1.55 7.66 1.71
N VAL A 116 -1.54 6.39 1.27
CA VAL A 116 -0.59 5.93 0.23
C VAL A 116 -0.81 6.65 -1.09
N ALA A 117 -2.05 6.83 -1.54
CA ALA A 117 -2.34 7.56 -2.77
C ALA A 117 -1.87 9.03 -2.69
N LEU A 118 -2.12 9.70 -1.58
CA LEU A 118 -1.63 11.06 -1.35
C LEU A 118 -0.11 11.12 -1.31
N ALA A 119 0.55 10.18 -0.63
CA ALA A 119 2.01 10.09 -0.60
C ALA A 119 2.59 9.92 -2.02
N LEU A 120 1.99 9.08 -2.85
CA LEU A 120 2.43 8.91 -4.25
C LEU A 120 2.23 10.17 -5.08
N ILE A 121 1.15 10.91 -4.88
CA ILE A 121 0.87 12.14 -5.64
C ILE A 121 1.83 13.27 -5.22
N PHE A 122 2.11 13.43 -3.93
CA PHE A 122 2.85 14.58 -3.42
C PHE A 122 4.33 14.32 -3.18
N ILE A 123 4.73 13.08 -2.90
CA ILE A 123 6.11 12.74 -2.50
C ILE A 123 6.87 12.07 -3.65
N TYR A 124 6.19 11.32 -4.54
CA TYR A 124 6.87 10.63 -5.64
C TYR A 124 7.27 11.62 -6.75
N PRO A 125 8.59 11.88 -6.94
CA PRO A 125 9.06 12.99 -7.78
C PRO A 125 9.21 12.61 -9.26
N LEU A 126 9.06 11.32 -9.60
CA LEU A 126 9.35 10.81 -10.94
C LEU A 126 8.12 10.86 -11.84
N SER A 127 8.07 11.85 -12.73
CA SER A 127 7.10 11.90 -13.81
C SER A 127 7.49 10.91 -14.92
N LYS A 128 6.50 10.48 -15.72
CA LYS A 128 6.74 9.61 -16.88
C LYS A 128 7.85 10.14 -17.79
N LYS A 129 7.85 11.45 -18.07
CA LYS A 129 8.87 12.11 -18.88
C LYS A 129 10.26 11.95 -18.29
N ARG A 130 10.41 12.11 -16.97
CA ARG A 130 11.69 11.97 -16.28
C ARG A 130 12.20 10.53 -16.32
N VAL A 131 11.31 9.55 -16.18
CA VAL A 131 11.67 8.12 -16.31
C VAL A 131 12.18 7.83 -17.72
N GLU A 132 11.50 8.31 -18.76
CA GLU A 132 11.92 8.15 -20.17
C GLU A 132 13.28 8.83 -20.42
N GLU A 133 13.51 10.03 -19.89
CA GLU A 133 14.79 10.76 -19.97
C GLU A 133 15.93 9.98 -19.28
N ASN A 134 15.68 9.44 -18.07
CA ASN A 134 16.66 8.63 -17.34
C ASN A 134 17.02 7.36 -18.10
N CYS A 135 16.04 6.65 -18.67
CA CYS A 135 16.28 5.46 -19.46
C CYS A 135 17.13 5.76 -20.71
N ALA A 136 16.83 6.85 -21.42
CA ALA A 136 17.59 7.26 -22.61
C ALA A 136 19.03 7.64 -22.24
N GLU A 137 19.22 8.37 -21.16
CA GLU A 137 20.56 8.78 -20.69
C GLU A 137 21.41 7.57 -20.26
N LEU A 138 20.81 6.61 -19.54
CA LEU A 138 21.50 5.38 -19.14
C LEU A 138 21.85 4.49 -20.36
N ALA A 139 20.97 4.43 -21.37
CA ALA A 139 21.27 3.72 -22.61
C ALA A 139 22.48 4.34 -23.31
N ARG A 140 22.50 5.67 -23.47
CA ARG A 140 23.64 6.39 -24.06
C ARG A 140 24.94 6.12 -23.32
N ARG A 141 24.95 6.22 -21.97
CA ARG A 141 26.15 5.95 -21.17
C ARG A 141 26.68 4.52 -21.28
N ARG A 142 25.80 3.56 -21.62
CA ARG A 142 26.19 2.15 -21.83
C ARG A 142 26.79 1.92 -23.21
N GLU A 143 26.39 2.69 -24.22
CA GLU A 143 26.96 2.64 -25.58
C GLU A 143 28.34 3.29 -25.66
N GLU A 144 28.63 4.24 -24.79
CA GLU A 144 29.91 4.96 -24.73
C GLU A 144 31.03 4.20 -23.97
N LYS A 145 30.71 3.06 -23.33
CA LYS A 145 31.65 2.20 -22.59
C LYS A 145 32.08 1.00 -23.40
#